data_99d322ceb9375a9965ca404896b112fb
#
_entry.id   99d322ceb9375a9965ca404896b112fb
#
_cell.length_a   1.000
_cell.length_b   1.000
_cell.length_c   1.000
_cell.angle_alpha   90.00
_cell.angle_beta   90.00
_cell.angle_gamma   90.00
#
_symmetry.space_group_name_H-M   'P 1'
#
loop_
_entity.id
_entity.type
_entity.pdbx_description
1 polymer ?
#
loop_
_entity_poly.entity_id
_entity_poly.type
_entity_poly.pdbx_seq_one_letter_code
_entity_poly.pdbx_strand_id
1 'polypeptide(L)'
;MGLRVVQWATGSVGVAAIKGVLEHPELELAGCWVHSEAKNGKDVGEIIGTAPLGVVATNSVDDILALDADAVVYAPLLPSVDEVAALLCSGKNVVTPVGWFYPSEKEAAPLEVAAQAGNATLHGAGIGPGAATELFPLLLSVMSTGVTFVRSEEFSDLRSYGAPMCCVM
;
A
#
# COMPACT_ATOMS: atom_id res chain seq x y z
N MET A 1 10.22 -3.37 -19.93
CA MET A 1 9.33 -4.31 -19.23
C MET A 1 8.99 -3.63 -17.94
N GLY A 2 7.72 -3.31 -17.69
CA GLY A 2 7.31 -2.60 -16.49
C GLY A 2 7.31 -3.53 -15.27
N LEU A 3 7.34 -2.95 -14.04
CA LEU A 3 7.17 -3.70 -12.81
C LEU A 3 5.72 -4.16 -12.69
N ARG A 4 5.54 -5.43 -12.37
CA ARG A 4 4.23 -6.06 -12.21
C ARG A 4 3.72 -5.87 -10.79
N VAL A 5 2.62 -5.15 -10.66
CA VAL A 5 2.08 -4.71 -9.37
C VAL A 5 0.73 -5.36 -9.09
N VAL A 6 0.56 -5.87 -7.89
CA VAL A 6 -0.72 -6.32 -7.35
C VAL A 6 -1.32 -5.23 -6.46
N GLN A 7 -2.59 -4.94 -6.62
CA GLN A 7 -3.34 -4.14 -5.68
C GLN A 7 -4.00 -5.03 -4.62
N TRP A 8 -3.73 -4.75 -3.35
CA TRP A 8 -4.41 -5.40 -2.22
C TRP A 8 -5.47 -4.49 -1.64
N ALA A 9 -6.72 -4.88 -1.79
CA ALA A 9 -7.95 -4.18 -1.45
C ALA A 9 -8.31 -2.99 -2.38
N THR A 10 -9.62 -2.75 -2.51
CA THR A 10 -10.22 -1.78 -3.43
C THR A 10 -11.14 -0.80 -2.68
N GLY A 11 -10.66 -0.30 -1.53
CA GLY A 11 -11.21 0.88 -0.87
C GLY A 11 -10.80 2.17 -1.61
N SER A 12 -11.12 3.33 -1.06
CA SER A 12 -10.82 4.63 -1.72
C SER A 12 -9.34 4.77 -2.07
N VAL A 13 -8.44 4.39 -1.15
CA VAL A 13 -6.98 4.42 -1.38
C VAL A 13 -6.59 3.41 -2.45
N GLY A 14 -7.13 2.17 -2.40
CA GLY A 14 -6.81 1.14 -3.38
C GLY A 14 -7.27 1.50 -4.79
N VAL A 15 -8.44 2.13 -4.95
CA VAL A 15 -8.91 2.63 -6.25
C VAL A 15 -7.99 3.73 -6.78
N ALA A 16 -7.54 4.65 -5.90
CA ALA A 16 -6.59 5.69 -6.30
C ALA A 16 -5.23 5.10 -6.70
N ALA A 17 -4.75 4.10 -5.96
CA ALA A 17 -3.50 3.41 -6.28
C ALA A 17 -3.57 2.66 -7.61
N ILE A 18 -4.67 1.94 -7.91
CA ILE A 18 -4.87 1.31 -9.22
C ILE A 18 -4.77 2.34 -10.33
N LYS A 19 -5.45 3.48 -10.21
CA LYS A 19 -5.38 4.55 -11.22
C LYS A 19 -3.96 5.06 -11.41
N GLY A 20 -3.21 5.26 -10.32
CA GLY A 20 -1.81 5.65 -10.37
C GLY A 20 -0.92 4.60 -11.07
N VAL A 21 -1.16 3.31 -10.82
CA VAL A 21 -0.45 2.22 -11.53
C VAL A 21 -0.75 2.26 -13.02
N LEU A 22 -2.01 2.46 -13.42
CA LEU A 22 -2.42 2.50 -14.83
C LEU A 22 -1.86 3.70 -15.59
N GLU A 23 -1.65 4.81 -14.91
CA GLU A 23 -1.08 6.04 -15.49
C GLU A 23 0.45 6.03 -15.55
N HIS A 24 1.11 5.14 -14.78
CA HIS A 24 2.56 5.11 -14.70
C HIS A 24 3.18 4.24 -15.80
N PRO A 25 4.09 4.77 -16.64
CA PRO A 25 4.59 4.07 -17.83
C PRO A 25 5.45 2.84 -17.52
N GLU A 26 5.96 2.73 -16.30
CA GLU A 26 6.83 1.62 -15.87
C GLU A 26 6.12 0.61 -14.98
N LEU A 27 4.81 0.75 -14.75
CA LEU A 27 4.02 -0.15 -13.91
C LEU A 27 2.95 -0.87 -14.73
N GLU A 28 2.68 -2.13 -14.36
CA GLU A 28 1.65 -2.97 -14.93
C GLU A 28 0.79 -3.56 -13.82
N LEU A 29 -0.53 -3.40 -13.90
CA LEU A 29 -1.43 -4.06 -12.95
C LEU A 29 -1.52 -5.55 -13.28
N ALA A 30 -0.88 -6.38 -12.47
CA ALA A 30 -0.82 -7.82 -12.66
C ALA A 30 -1.95 -8.58 -11.96
N GLY A 31 -2.53 -8.02 -10.89
CA GLY A 31 -3.58 -8.67 -10.11
C GLY A 31 -4.23 -7.73 -9.12
N CYS A 32 -5.35 -8.19 -8.55
CA CYS A 32 -6.06 -7.43 -7.53
C CYS A 32 -6.71 -8.39 -6.53
N TRP A 33 -6.38 -8.21 -5.26
CA TRP A 33 -7.08 -8.90 -4.17
C TRP A 33 -8.23 -8.06 -3.63
N VAL A 34 -9.37 -8.70 -3.38
CA VAL A 34 -10.56 -8.06 -2.83
C VAL A 34 -11.11 -8.85 -1.64
N HIS A 35 -11.51 -8.16 -0.59
CA HIS A 35 -12.13 -8.78 0.58
C HIS A 35 -13.58 -9.22 0.31
N SER A 36 -14.31 -8.46 -0.53
CA SER A 36 -15.74 -8.67 -0.74
C SER A 36 -15.99 -9.74 -1.79
N GLU A 37 -16.79 -10.74 -1.43
CA GLU A 37 -17.29 -11.76 -2.37
C GLU A 37 -18.02 -11.15 -3.57
N ALA A 38 -18.71 -10.03 -3.38
CA ALA A 38 -19.39 -9.32 -4.47
C ALA A 38 -18.44 -8.73 -5.53
N LYS A 39 -17.16 -8.61 -5.23
CA LYS A 39 -16.13 -8.15 -6.17
C LYS A 39 -15.26 -9.27 -6.71
N ASN A 40 -15.32 -10.45 -6.10
CA ASN A 40 -14.59 -11.63 -6.54
C ASN A 40 -15.03 -12.04 -7.94
N GLY A 41 -14.06 -12.34 -8.82
CA GLY A 41 -14.32 -12.73 -10.19
C GLY A 41 -14.69 -11.59 -11.15
N LYS A 42 -14.75 -10.32 -10.69
CA LYS A 42 -15.02 -9.16 -11.53
C LYS A 42 -13.75 -8.59 -12.14
N ASP A 43 -13.89 -7.99 -13.33
CA ASP A 43 -12.81 -7.18 -13.90
C ASP A 43 -12.54 -5.96 -13.02
N VAL A 44 -11.26 -5.66 -12.80
CA VAL A 44 -10.83 -4.53 -11.96
C VAL A 44 -11.32 -3.20 -12.53
N GLY A 45 -11.38 -3.05 -13.86
CA GLY A 45 -11.95 -1.87 -14.51
C GLY A 45 -13.41 -1.63 -14.11
N GLU A 46 -14.24 -2.70 -14.06
CA GLU A 46 -15.62 -2.62 -13.55
C GLU A 46 -15.66 -2.15 -12.10
N ILE A 47 -14.75 -2.68 -11.25
CA ILE A 47 -14.71 -2.33 -9.82
C ILE A 47 -14.37 -0.85 -9.60
N ILE A 48 -13.48 -0.29 -10.42
CA ILE A 48 -13.02 1.10 -10.29
C ILE A 48 -13.80 2.09 -11.17
N GLY A 49 -14.79 1.60 -11.94
CA GLY A 49 -15.65 2.43 -12.80
C GLY A 49 -14.99 2.91 -14.10
N THR A 50 -14.13 2.09 -14.70
CA THR A 50 -13.48 2.32 -16.00
C THR A 50 -13.85 1.25 -17.03
N ALA A 51 -13.27 1.34 -18.23
CA ALA A 51 -13.32 0.23 -19.19
C ALA A 51 -12.65 -1.03 -18.64
N PRO A 52 -13.03 -2.22 -19.12
CA PRO A 52 -12.38 -3.46 -18.71
C PRO A 52 -10.86 -3.42 -18.90
N LEU A 53 -10.12 -3.91 -17.90
CA LEU A 53 -8.67 -3.93 -17.88
C LEU A 53 -8.09 -5.31 -18.23
N GLY A 54 -8.93 -6.35 -18.26
CA GLY A 54 -8.50 -7.73 -18.45
C GLY A 54 -7.85 -8.36 -17.21
N VAL A 55 -7.89 -7.67 -16.08
CA VAL A 55 -7.40 -8.15 -14.78
C VAL A 55 -8.60 -8.53 -13.92
N VAL A 56 -8.71 -9.80 -13.56
CA VAL A 56 -9.81 -10.30 -12.73
C VAL A 56 -9.41 -10.24 -11.26
N ALA A 57 -10.27 -9.64 -10.44
CA ALA A 57 -10.07 -9.59 -8.99
C ALA A 57 -10.36 -10.95 -8.34
N THR A 58 -9.56 -11.33 -7.36
CA THR A 58 -9.73 -12.56 -6.56
C THR A 58 -9.80 -12.25 -5.08
N ASN A 59 -10.53 -13.06 -4.30
CA ASN A 59 -10.49 -13.06 -2.84
C ASN A 59 -9.60 -14.20 -2.29
N SER A 60 -8.98 -14.98 -3.16
CA SER A 60 -8.02 -16.01 -2.80
C SER A 60 -6.64 -15.39 -2.56
N VAL A 61 -6.13 -15.56 -1.34
CA VAL A 61 -4.75 -15.16 -1.00
C VAL A 61 -3.75 -16.02 -1.76
N ASP A 62 -4.01 -17.31 -1.88
CA ASP A 62 -3.13 -18.26 -2.56
C ASP A 62 -2.94 -17.90 -4.03
N ASP A 63 -3.99 -17.43 -4.72
CA ASP A 63 -3.88 -16.98 -6.12
C ASP A 63 -2.92 -15.78 -6.23
N ILE A 64 -2.99 -14.85 -5.28
CA ILE A 64 -2.07 -13.70 -5.25
C ILE A 64 -0.64 -14.13 -4.93
N LEU A 65 -0.46 -15.05 -3.98
CA LEU A 65 0.87 -15.55 -3.64
C LEU A 65 1.53 -16.29 -4.80
N ALA A 66 0.75 -17.04 -5.59
CA ALA A 66 1.21 -17.75 -6.76
C ALA A 66 1.45 -16.86 -7.99
N LEU A 67 0.88 -15.65 -8.01
CA LEU A 67 0.99 -14.75 -9.14
C LEU A 67 2.43 -14.26 -9.31
N ASP A 68 2.93 -14.26 -10.56
CA ASP A 68 4.21 -13.63 -10.89
C ASP A 68 4.06 -12.10 -10.86
N ALA A 69 4.58 -11.47 -9.80
CA ALA A 69 4.52 -10.03 -9.59
C ALA A 69 5.70 -9.54 -8.73
N ASP A 70 6.15 -8.32 -9.00
CA ASP A 70 7.32 -7.71 -8.34
C ASP A 70 6.96 -7.04 -7.02
N ALA A 71 5.74 -6.48 -6.93
CA ALA A 71 5.33 -5.71 -5.77
C ALA A 71 3.82 -5.78 -5.51
N VAL A 72 3.45 -5.50 -4.26
CA VAL A 72 2.06 -5.36 -3.81
C VAL A 72 1.87 -3.99 -3.20
N VAL A 73 0.87 -3.25 -3.67
CA VAL A 73 0.35 -2.07 -2.96
C VAL A 73 -0.70 -2.57 -1.96
N TYR A 74 -0.29 -2.62 -0.70
CA TYR A 74 -1.08 -3.18 0.39
C TYR A 74 -1.85 -2.08 1.12
N ALA A 75 -3.16 -1.94 0.82
CA ALA A 75 -3.99 -0.86 1.34
C ALA A 75 -5.34 -1.36 1.90
N PRO A 76 -5.36 -2.33 2.84
CA PRO A 76 -6.58 -2.75 3.52
C PRO A 76 -7.07 -1.70 4.51
N LEU A 77 -8.23 -1.92 5.11
CA LEU A 77 -8.74 -1.08 6.20
C LEU A 77 -7.90 -1.22 7.48
N LEU A 78 -7.50 -2.45 7.80
CA LEU A 78 -6.64 -2.78 8.95
C LEU A 78 -5.47 -3.62 8.46
N PRO A 79 -4.24 -3.32 8.91
CA PRO A 79 -3.06 -4.09 8.53
C PRO A 79 -3.04 -5.45 9.24
N SER A 80 -2.55 -6.48 8.55
CA SER A 80 -2.32 -7.82 9.08
C SER A 80 -0.85 -8.22 8.90
N VAL A 81 -0.19 -8.55 10.01
CA VAL A 81 1.20 -9.05 9.99
C VAL A 81 1.31 -10.34 9.17
N ASP A 82 0.34 -11.24 9.34
CA ASP A 82 0.35 -12.55 8.68
C ASP A 82 0.21 -12.42 7.16
N GLU A 83 -0.68 -11.53 6.68
CA GLU A 83 -0.83 -11.27 5.24
C GLU A 83 0.47 -10.70 4.65
N VAL A 84 1.04 -9.68 5.30
CA VAL A 84 2.27 -9.03 4.80
C VAL A 84 3.45 -10.00 4.87
N ALA A 85 3.57 -10.80 5.92
CA ALA A 85 4.61 -11.83 6.01
C ALA A 85 4.49 -12.87 4.89
N ALA A 86 3.27 -13.33 4.58
CA ALA A 86 3.05 -14.26 3.47
C ALA A 86 3.42 -13.65 2.10
N LEU A 87 3.06 -12.39 1.86
CA LEU A 87 3.43 -11.66 0.64
C LEU A 87 4.95 -11.52 0.51
N LEU A 88 5.64 -11.12 1.58
CA LEU A 88 7.10 -11.01 1.61
C LEU A 88 7.77 -12.36 1.37
N CYS A 89 7.33 -13.42 2.06
CA CYS A 89 7.85 -14.79 1.88
C CYS A 89 7.67 -15.29 0.44
N SER A 90 6.63 -14.83 -0.27
CA SER A 90 6.39 -15.19 -1.68
C SER A 90 7.31 -14.45 -2.66
N GLY A 91 8.23 -13.60 -2.17
CA GLY A 91 9.18 -12.85 -2.98
C GLY A 91 8.66 -11.50 -3.50
N LYS A 92 7.48 -11.05 -3.05
CA LYS A 92 6.90 -9.78 -3.48
C LYS A 92 7.27 -8.65 -2.53
N ASN A 93 7.77 -7.54 -3.06
CA ASN A 93 7.94 -6.32 -2.28
C ASN A 93 6.56 -5.78 -1.87
N VAL A 94 6.47 -5.19 -0.68
CA VAL A 94 5.22 -4.63 -0.17
C VAL A 94 5.39 -3.14 0.09
N VAL A 95 4.53 -2.33 -0.52
CA VAL A 95 4.41 -0.90 -0.23
C VAL A 95 3.05 -0.66 0.41
N THR A 96 3.02 0.02 1.55
CA THR A 96 1.77 0.20 2.30
C THR A 96 1.61 1.62 2.85
N PRO A 97 0.44 2.26 2.70
CA PRO A 97 0.08 3.48 3.42
C PRO A 97 -0.52 3.19 4.80
N VAL A 98 -0.53 1.92 5.24
CA VAL A 98 -1.19 1.48 6.48
C VAL A 98 -0.21 0.71 7.36
N GLY A 99 0.32 1.37 8.39
CA GLY A 99 1.21 0.75 9.38
C GLY A 99 2.69 0.66 8.96
N TRP A 100 3.50 0.21 9.90
CA TRP A 100 4.96 -0.04 9.78
C TRP A 100 5.82 1.12 9.26
N PHE A 101 5.43 2.35 9.55
CA PHE A 101 6.24 3.55 9.25
C PHE A 101 7.46 3.62 10.17
N TYR A 102 7.25 3.39 11.48
CA TYR A 102 8.26 3.36 12.53
C TYR A 102 7.97 2.18 13.48
N PRO A 103 8.07 0.93 12.99
CA PRO A 103 7.75 -0.23 13.80
C PRO A 103 8.77 -0.39 14.93
N SER A 104 8.31 -0.79 16.11
CA SER A 104 9.21 -1.28 17.16
C SER A 104 9.91 -2.57 16.72
N GLU A 105 11.04 -2.90 17.33
CA GLU A 105 11.76 -4.15 17.05
C GLU A 105 10.85 -5.39 17.12
N LYS A 106 9.92 -5.41 18.09
CA LYS A 106 8.97 -6.50 18.27
C LYS A 106 7.99 -6.63 17.10
N GLU A 107 7.53 -5.51 16.56
CA GLU A 107 6.62 -5.46 15.41
C GLU A 107 7.35 -5.75 14.10
N ALA A 108 8.60 -5.31 13.96
CA ALA A 108 9.41 -5.52 12.77
C ALA A 108 9.91 -6.98 12.66
N ALA A 109 10.29 -7.62 13.76
CA ALA A 109 10.95 -8.92 13.75
C ALA A 109 10.28 -10.01 12.88
N PRO A 110 8.96 -10.26 12.94
CA PRO A 110 8.33 -11.27 12.08
C PRO A 110 8.37 -10.90 10.60
N LEU A 111 8.30 -9.61 10.29
CA LEU A 111 8.32 -9.11 8.91
C LEU A 111 9.74 -9.10 8.34
N GLU A 112 10.76 -8.85 9.17
CA GLU A 112 12.17 -8.97 8.77
C GLU A 112 12.53 -10.40 8.41
N VAL A 113 12.09 -11.38 9.20
CA VAL A 113 12.29 -12.81 8.90
C VAL A 113 11.62 -13.16 7.56
N ALA A 114 10.40 -12.73 7.34
CA ALA A 114 9.65 -12.97 6.10
C ALA A 114 10.32 -12.30 4.89
N ALA A 115 10.74 -11.05 5.04
CA ALA A 115 11.43 -10.28 4.00
C ALA A 115 12.76 -10.94 3.59
N GLN A 116 13.54 -11.40 4.56
CA GLN A 116 14.78 -12.13 4.31
C GLN A 116 14.52 -13.46 3.60
N ALA A 117 13.49 -14.22 4.02
CA ALA A 117 13.15 -15.50 3.41
C ALA A 117 12.73 -15.35 1.95
N GLY A 118 11.96 -14.32 1.60
CA GLY A 118 11.51 -14.06 0.24
C GLY A 118 12.44 -13.14 -0.57
N ASN A 119 13.56 -12.65 0.00
CA ASN A 119 14.40 -11.61 -0.60
C ASN A 119 13.58 -10.39 -1.07
N ALA A 120 12.67 -9.94 -0.21
CA ALA A 120 11.70 -8.88 -0.48
C ALA A 120 11.85 -7.73 0.53
N THR A 121 11.20 -6.62 0.26
CA THR A 121 11.24 -5.40 1.08
C THR A 121 9.83 -4.96 1.47
N LEU A 122 9.64 -4.55 2.71
CA LEU A 122 8.47 -3.81 3.17
C LEU A 122 8.81 -2.33 3.28
N HIS A 123 7.98 -1.47 2.69
CA HIS A 123 8.12 -0.02 2.79
C HIS A 123 6.79 0.63 3.21
N GLY A 124 6.81 1.30 4.36
CA GLY A 124 5.72 2.18 4.79
C GLY A 124 5.78 3.51 4.02
N ALA A 125 4.70 3.88 3.36
CA ALA A 125 4.61 5.09 2.53
C ALA A 125 3.26 5.79 2.79
N GLY A 126 3.17 7.06 2.42
CA GLY A 126 1.92 7.80 2.56
C GLY A 126 2.14 9.31 2.66
N ILE A 127 1.10 10.02 3.07
CA ILE A 127 1.16 11.49 3.26
C ILE A 127 1.55 11.82 4.69
N GLY A 128 0.91 11.19 5.66
CA GLY A 128 1.20 11.38 7.09
C GLY A 128 0.91 10.09 7.87
N PRO A 129 1.94 9.42 8.39
CA PRO A 129 3.39 9.60 8.19
C PRO A 129 3.85 9.41 6.73
N GLY A 130 4.88 10.13 6.31
CA GLY A 130 5.48 10.05 4.97
C GLY A 130 5.82 11.41 4.38
N ALA A 131 5.12 11.83 3.32
CA ALA A 131 5.46 13.04 2.59
C ALA A 131 5.37 14.31 3.46
N ALA A 132 4.26 14.50 4.19
CA ALA A 132 4.03 15.73 4.94
C ALA A 132 4.85 15.81 6.23
N THR A 133 5.06 14.68 6.91
CA THR A 133 5.71 14.64 8.22
C THR A 133 7.22 14.43 8.15
N GLU A 134 7.73 13.82 7.07
CA GLU A 134 9.15 13.48 6.90
C GLU A 134 9.78 14.16 5.69
N LEU A 135 9.26 13.90 4.48
CA LEU A 135 9.91 14.33 3.26
C LEU A 135 9.96 15.85 3.11
N PHE A 136 8.84 16.54 3.29
CA PHE A 136 8.81 17.99 3.14
C PHE A 136 9.63 18.72 4.19
N PRO A 137 9.58 18.38 5.49
CA PRO A 137 10.49 18.95 6.48
C PRO A 137 11.97 18.75 6.13
N LEU A 138 12.36 17.55 5.67
CA LEU A 138 13.74 17.28 5.26
C LEU A 138 14.15 18.14 4.05
N LEU A 139 13.32 18.21 3.01
CA LEU A 139 13.60 19.03 1.84
C LEU A 139 13.70 20.52 2.19
N LEU A 140 12.83 21.02 3.03
CA LEU A 140 12.84 22.42 3.45
C LEU A 140 14.02 22.76 4.37
N SER A 141 14.50 21.80 5.16
CA SER A 141 15.64 21.99 6.05
C SER A 141 16.95 22.29 5.33
N VAL A 142 17.11 21.90 4.06
CA VAL A 142 18.33 22.17 3.29
C VAL A 142 18.52 23.65 2.96
N MET A 143 17.45 24.46 3.10
CA MET A 143 17.50 25.92 2.93
C MET A 143 17.91 26.66 4.20
N SER A 144 18.17 25.94 5.30
CA SER A 144 18.47 26.51 6.61
C SER A 144 19.71 25.86 7.23
N THR A 145 20.38 26.58 8.14
CA THR A 145 21.50 26.07 8.92
C THR A 145 21.15 26.09 10.40
N GLY A 146 21.66 25.11 11.15
CA GLY A 146 21.46 25.05 12.60
C GLY A 146 20.00 24.76 13.01
N VAL A 147 19.27 23.94 12.24
CA VAL A 147 17.92 23.54 12.57
C VAL A 147 17.92 22.73 13.86
N THR A 148 17.26 23.25 14.91
CA THR A 148 17.16 22.61 16.25
C THR A 148 15.76 22.06 16.53
N PHE A 149 14.76 22.46 15.75
CA PHE A 149 13.40 22.02 15.93
C PHE A 149 12.63 22.06 14.62
N VAL A 150 11.82 21.05 14.38
CA VAL A 150 10.89 20.95 13.24
C VAL A 150 9.50 20.62 13.77
N ARG A 151 8.49 21.32 13.30
CA ARG A 151 7.08 21.02 13.56
C ARG A 151 6.35 20.90 12.23
N SER A 152 5.66 19.78 12.05
CA SER A 152 4.73 19.57 10.95
C SER A 152 3.32 19.41 11.52
N GLU A 153 2.35 20.08 10.94
CA GLU A 153 0.95 20.02 11.36
C GLU A 153 0.08 19.79 10.12
N GLU A 154 -0.87 18.87 10.25
CA GLU A 154 -1.88 18.62 9.23
C GLU A 154 -3.27 18.95 9.79
N PHE A 155 -4.05 19.70 9.00
CA PHE A 155 -5.44 20.00 9.29
C PHE A 155 -6.31 19.46 8.16
N SER A 156 -7.05 18.41 8.44
CA SER A 156 -7.87 17.72 7.45
C SER A 156 -9.35 17.74 7.80
N ASP A 157 -10.20 17.90 6.81
CA ASP A 157 -11.65 17.72 6.95
C ASP A 157 -12.01 16.24 6.78
N LEU A 158 -12.34 15.57 7.86
CA LEU A 158 -12.64 14.14 7.88
C LEU A 158 -14.12 13.81 7.64
N ARG A 159 -15.00 14.79 7.37
CA ARG A 159 -16.44 14.56 7.19
C ARG A 159 -16.78 13.63 6.03
N SER A 160 -15.93 13.59 5.01
CA SER A 160 -16.08 12.71 3.85
C SER A 160 -15.13 11.50 3.89
N TYR A 161 -14.40 11.29 4.98
CA TYR A 161 -13.45 10.20 5.10
C TYR A 161 -14.16 8.85 5.26
N GLY A 162 -13.91 7.92 4.33
CA GLY A 162 -14.62 6.65 4.25
C GLY A 162 -14.23 5.58 5.28
N ALA A 163 -13.36 5.90 6.25
CA ALA A 163 -12.92 5.02 7.32
C ALA A 163 -13.33 5.56 8.70
N PRO A 164 -14.58 5.32 9.16
CA PRO A 164 -15.12 5.91 10.38
C PRO A 164 -14.32 5.56 11.65
N MET A 165 -13.57 4.46 11.66
CA MET A 165 -12.71 4.09 12.79
C MET A 165 -11.52 5.04 12.99
N CYS A 166 -11.10 5.79 11.99
CA CYS A 166 -10.02 6.77 12.11
C CYS A 166 -10.50 8.12 12.66
N CYS A 167 -11.81 8.32 12.78
CA CYS A 167 -12.40 9.57 13.25
C CYS A 167 -12.70 9.59 14.77
N VAL A 168 -12.32 8.55 15.51
CA VAL A 168 -12.67 8.34 16.94
C VAL A 168 -11.43 8.32 17.82
N MET A 169 -10.41 9.07 17.47
CA MET A 169 -9.26 9.34 18.35
C MET A 169 -9.22 10.79 18.79
#